data_714cb23bd35c96b1f95486325625afcd
#
_entry.id   714cb23bd35c96b1f95486325625afcd
#
_cell.length_a   1.000
_cell.length_b   1.000
_cell.length_c   1.000
_cell.angle_alpha   90.00
_cell.angle_beta   90.00
_cell.angle_gamma   90.00
#
_symmetry.space_group_name_H-M   'P 1'
#
loop_
_entity.id
_entity.type
_entity.pdbx_description
1 polymer ?
#
loop_
_entity_poly.entity_id
_entity_poly.type
_entity_poly.pdbx_seq_one_letter_code
_entity_poly.pdbx_strand_id
1 'polypeptide(L)' 'MLPLELANFDRESARAYGQVRAALEKAGSPIGALDTMIGAHALRLGVTLATNNTREFSRIKGLKIVDWLAGKP' A
#
# COMPACT_ATOMS: atom_id res chain seq x y z
N MET A 1 8.42 -12.14 0.97
CA MET A 1 8.91 -12.17 -0.29
C MET A 1 8.02 -11.61 -1.29
N LEU A 2 8.35 -10.42 -1.64
CA LEU A 2 7.52 -9.68 -2.55
C LEU A 2 7.31 -10.33 -3.89
N PRO A 3 8.35 -10.92 -4.48
CA PRO A 3 8.14 -11.52 -5.79
C PRO A 3 7.03 -12.54 -5.82
N LEU A 4 6.89 -13.28 -4.75
CA LEU A 4 5.83 -14.27 -4.71
C LEU A 4 4.47 -13.60 -4.66
N GLU A 5 4.39 -12.52 -3.90
CA GLU A 5 3.13 -11.81 -3.82
C GLU A 5 2.76 -11.23 -5.18
N LEU A 6 3.73 -10.69 -5.86
CA LEU A 6 3.47 -10.10 -7.15
C LEU A 6 3.06 -11.14 -8.19
N ALA A 7 3.57 -12.35 -8.04
CA ALA A 7 3.21 -13.40 -8.96
C ALA A 7 1.73 -13.72 -8.87
N ASN A 8 1.11 -13.41 -7.76
CA ASN A 8 -0.31 -13.67 -7.57
C ASN A 8 -1.15 -12.42 -7.73
N PHE A 9 -0.60 -11.44 -8.39
CA PHE A 9 -1.26 -10.16 -8.58
C PHE A 9 -2.38 -10.36 -9.60
N ASP A 10 -3.56 -10.63 -9.13
CA ASP A 10 -4.68 -10.95 -9.98
C ASP A 10 -5.44 -9.69 -10.39
N ARG A 11 -6.58 -9.90 -11.06
CA ARG A 11 -7.36 -8.80 -11.58
C ARG A 11 -7.86 -7.87 -10.47
N GLU A 12 -8.25 -8.45 -9.36
CA GLU A 12 -8.73 -7.63 -8.25
C GLU A 12 -7.61 -6.81 -7.64
N SER A 13 -6.43 -7.40 -7.55
CA SER A 13 -5.27 -6.64 -7.07
C SER A 13 -4.93 -5.51 -8.02
N ALA A 14 -5.02 -5.77 -9.32
CA ALA A 14 -4.75 -4.73 -10.31
C ALA A 14 -5.77 -3.60 -10.20
N ARG A 15 -7.03 -3.95 -9.95
CA ARG A 15 -8.06 -2.94 -9.78
C ARG A 15 -7.80 -2.11 -8.54
N ALA A 16 -7.44 -2.76 -7.44
CA ALA A 16 -7.14 -2.04 -6.21
C ALA A 16 -5.95 -1.12 -6.40
N TYR A 17 -4.93 -1.59 -7.10
CA TYR A 17 -3.78 -0.77 -7.39
C TYR A 17 -4.18 0.47 -8.19
N GLY A 18 -5.00 0.28 -9.22
CA GLY A 18 -5.43 1.39 -10.06
C GLY A 18 -6.24 2.41 -9.28
N GLN A 19 -7.10 1.94 -8.39
CA GLN A 19 -7.90 2.84 -7.58
C GLN A 19 -7.05 3.63 -6.62
N VAL A 20 -6.11 2.97 -5.96
CA VAL A 20 -5.23 3.65 -5.01
C VAL A 20 -4.37 4.66 -5.74
N ARG A 21 -3.81 4.24 -6.89
CA ARG A 21 -2.96 5.14 -7.65
C ARG A 21 -3.72 6.37 -8.11
N ALA A 22 -4.94 6.17 -8.61
CA ALA A 22 -5.74 7.30 -9.08
C ALA A 22 -6.06 8.25 -7.94
N ALA A 23 -6.38 7.71 -6.77
CA ALA A 23 -6.68 8.54 -5.63
C ALA A 23 -5.47 9.36 -5.19
N LEU A 24 -4.29 8.74 -5.21
CA LEU A 24 -3.08 9.45 -4.83
C LEU A 24 -2.74 10.54 -5.81
N GLU A 25 -2.91 10.27 -7.11
CA GLU A 25 -2.63 11.28 -8.12
C GLU A 25 -3.62 12.43 -8.02
N LYS A 26 -4.89 12.10 -7.78
CA LYS A 26 -5.90 13.14 -7.66
C LYS A 26 -5.63 14.03 -6.45
N ALA A 27 -5.10 13.44 -5.39
CA ALA A 27 -4.77 14.20 -4.19
C ALA A 27 -3.44 14.94 -4.31
N GLY A 28 -2.71 14.71 -5.39
CA GLY A 28 -1.42 15.35 -5.59
C GLY A 28 -0.33 14.75 -4.73
N SER A 29 -0.49 13.52 -4.31
CA SER A 29 0.46 12.89 -3.39
C SER A 29 0.87 11.51 -3.87
N PRO A 30 1.39 11.38 -5.09
CA PRO A 30 1.78 10.07 -5.58
C PRO A 30 2.96 9.50 -4.79
N ILE A 31 3.03 8.20 -4.74
CA ILE A 31 4.15 7.50 -4.13
C ILE A 31 4.70 6.53 -5.17
N GLY A 32 5.80 5.87 -4.84
CA GLY A 32 6.42 4.97 -5.78
C GLY A 32 5.48 3.85 -6.22
N ALA A 33 5.69 3.35 -7.42
CA ALA A 33 4.82 2.33 -7.98
C ALA A 33 4.82 1.06 -7.14
N LEU A 34 5.97 0.63 -6.71
CA LEU A 34 6.04 -0.58 -5.89
C LEU A 34 5.33 -0.38 -4.56
N ASP A 35 5.54 0.78 -3.94
CA ASP A 35 4.87 1.07 -2.67
C ASP A 35 3.37 1.13 -2.86
N THR A 36 2.92 1.69 -4.00
CA THR A 36 1.50 1.72 -4.29
C THR A 36 0.93 0.31 -4.40
N MET A 37 1.67 -0.58 -5.04
CA MET A 37 1.22 -1.97 -5.17
C MET A 37 1.15 -2.66 -3.81
N ILE A 38 2.16 -2.46 -3.00
CA ILE A 38 2.20 -3.07 -1.67
C ILE A 38 1.04 -2.55 -0.83
N GLY A 39 0.86 -1.23 -0.83
CA GLY A 39 -0.19 -0.63 -0.04
C GLY A 39 -1.57 -1.03 -0.50
N ALA A 40 -1.77 -1.08 -1.81
CA ALA A 40 -3.07 -1.47 -2.36
C ALA A 40 -3.39 -2.91 -2.00
N HIS A 41 -2.38 -3.76 -2.04
CA HIS A 41 -2.60 -5.17 -1.71
C HIS A 41 -2.95 -5.33 -0.23
N ALA A 42 -2.24 -4.62 0.63
CA ALA A 42 -2.54 -4.67 2.06
C ALA A 42 -3.94 -4.12 2.35
N LEU A 43 -4.30 -3.04 1.67
CA LEU A 43 -5.62 -2.46 1.83
C LEU A 43 -6.70 -3.44 1.41
N ARG A 44 -6.49 -4.09 0.28
CA ARG A 44 -7.46 -5.07 -0.22
C ARG A 44 -7.64 -6.22 0.75
N LEU A 45 -6.55 -6.66 1.37
CA LEU A 45 -6.61 -7.77 2.31
C LEU A 45 -7.09 -7.36 3.69
N GLY A 46 -7.14 -6.06 3.96
CA GLY A 46 -7.58 -5.57 5.25
C GLY A 46 -6.60 -5.83 6.36
N VAL A 47 -5.32 -5.93 6.03
CA VAL A 47 -4.29 -6.22 7.03
C VAL A 47 -3.52 -4.96 7.34
N THR A 48 -2.82 -4.98 8.47
CA THR A 48 -1.96 -3.87 8.87
C THR A 48 -0.60 -4.05 8.24
N LEU A 49 -0.08 -3.00 7.65
CA LEU A 49 1.23 -3.03 7.02
C LEU A 49 2.26 -2.49 7.99
N ALA A 50 3.27 -3.30 8.28
CA ALA A 50 4.38 -2.88 9.13
C ALA A 50 5.49 -2.33 8.24
N THR A 51 5.84 -1.08 8.45
CA THR A 51 6.83 -0.43 7.60
C THR A 51 7.44 0.75 8.33
N ASN A 52 8.68 1.08 7.99
CA ASN A 52 9.26 2.30 8.52
C ASN A 52 9.05 3.47 7.57
N ASN A 53 8.40 3.23 6.45
CA ASN A 53 8.12 4.27 5.46
C ASN A 53 6.70 4.79 5.64
N THR A 54 6.38 5.20 6.86
CA THR A 54 5.01 5.55 7.19
C THR A 54 4.56 6.82 6.49
N ARG A 55 5.50 7.72 6.18
CA ARG A 55 5.14 8.95 5.51
C ARG A 55 4.45 8.69 4.17
N GLU A 56 5.00 7.76 3.40
CA GLU A 56 4.43 7.48 2.10
C GLU A 56 3.17 6.66 2.20
N PHE A 57 3.19 5.63 3.02
CA PHE A 57 2.04 4.75 3.11
C PHE A 57 0.85 5.41 3.79
N SER A 58 1.09 6.42 4.63
CA SER A 58 -0.01 7.12 5.27
C SER A 58 -0.86 7.91 4.27
N ARG A 59 -0.36 8.11 3.08
CA ARG A 59 -1.11 8.79 2.04
C ARG A 59 -2.21 7.92 1.46
N ILE A 60 -2.18 6.63 1.73
CA ILE A 60 -3.20 5.72 1.23
C ILE A 60 -4.33 5.68 2.25
N LYS A 61 -5.43 6.28 1.88
CA LYS A 61 -6.56 6.39 2.79
C LYS A 61 -7.12 5.01 3.12
N GLY A 62 -7.35 4.77 4.38
CA GLY A 62 -7.92 3.51 4.81
C GLY A 62 -6.92 2.42 5.10
N LEU A 63 -5.67 2.64 4.74
CA LEU A 63 -4.64 1.65 4.99
C LEU A 63 -4.18 1.73 6.44
N LYS A 64 -4.12 0.59 7.10
CA LYS A 64 -3.63 0.51 8.47
C LYS A 64 -2.14 0.27 8.42
N ILE A 65 -1.37 1.15 9.04
CA ILE A 65 0.08 1.03 9.04
C ILE A 65 0.61 1.14 10.47
N VAL A 66 1.77 0.55 10.68
CA VAL A 66 2.47 0.67 11.94
C VAL A 66 3.95 0.79 11.62
N ASP A 67 4.63 1.69 12.33
CA ASP A 67 6.05 1.89 12.15
C ASP A 67 6.77 0.84 12.99
N TRP A 68 7.30 -0.17 12.34
CA TRP A 68 7.87 -1.29 13.07
C TRP A 68 9.16 -0.91 13.78
N LEU A 69 9.80 0.17 13.39
CA LEU A 69 11.01 0.63 14.10
C LEU A 69 10.68 1.33 15.39
N ALA A 70 9.76 2.27 15.31
CA ALA A 70 9.39 3.03 16.49
C ALA A 70 8.07 2.55 17.00
N GLY A 71 7.55 1.56 16.33
CA GLY A 71 6.15 1.29 16.49
C GLY A 71 5.82 0.33 17.54
N LYS A 72 6.65 0.12 18.41
CA LYS A 72 6.15 -0.69 19.45
C LYS A 72 4.98 -0.01 20.03
N PRO A 73 4.10 -0.73 20.52
CA PRO A 73 2.79 -0.25 20.96
C PRO A 73 2.89 0.86 21.96
#